data_e7500f6f10230fbe62081fff1362ebea
#
_entry.id   e7500f6f10230fbe62081fff1362ebea
#
_cell.length_a   1.000
_cell.length_b   1.000
_cell.length_c   1.000
_cell.angle_alpha   90.00
_cell.angle_beta   90.00
_cell.angle_gamma   90.00
#
_symmetry.space_group_name_H-M   'P 1'
#
loop_
_entity.id
_entity.type
_entity.pdbx_description
1 polymer ?
#
loop_
_entity_poly.entity_id
_entity_poly.type
_entity_poly.pdbx_seq_one_letter_code
_entity_poly.pdbx_strand_id
1 'polypeptide(L)'
;MTSFILLLRSTLITFIALVVVACSSVNNENVIEEEVYEIEDVVQTNAAVYSCNDKPLNVYFHGERAELIWENKTHLLNNAVSASGSSFLGESLSFVIQNEKAVLSTQSGKKIQCNLLRIDS
;
A
#
# COMPACT_ATOMS: atom_id res chain seq x y z
N MET A 1 -46.82 38.64 35.64
CA MET A 1 -46.80 37.33 34.92
C MET A 1 -46.15 37.36 33.54
N THR A 2 -46.36 38.36 32.73
CA THR A 2 -45.80 38.46 31.40
C THR A 2 -44.30 38.65 31.39
N SER A 3 -43.68 39.31 32.34
CA SER A 3 -42.24 39.52 32.45
C SER A 3 -41.47 38.23 32.81
N PHE A 4 -42.12 37.34 33.54
CA PHE A 4 -41.53 36.08 33.94
C PHE A 4 -41.38 35.10 32.73
N ILE A 5 -42.33 35.10 31.85
CA ILE A 5 -42.34 34.29 30.63
C ILE A 5 -41.27 34.77 29.64
N LEU A 6 -41.04 36.08 29.57
CA LEU A 6 -40.00 36.66 28.72
C LEU A 6 -38.59 36.31 29.20
N LEU A 7 -38.38 36.27 30.52
CA LEU A 7 -37.10 35.86 31.09
C LEU A 7 -36.79 34.37 30.83
N LEU A 8 -37.82 33.52 30.95
CA LEU A 8 -37.66 32.10 30.65
C LEU A 8 -37.34 31.83 29.18
N ARG A 9 -37.91 32.62 28.28
CA ARG A 9 -37.61 32.50 26.82
C ARG A 9 -36.20 32.94 26.49
N SER A 10 -35.68 33.94 27.16
CA SER A 10 -34.33 34.43 26.92
C SER A 10 -33.27 33.43 27.37
N THR A 11 -33.48 32.78 28.51
CA THR A 11 -32.53 31.78 29.01
C THR A 11 -32.54 30.53 28.19
N LEU A 12 -33.66 30.15 27.60
CA LEU A 12 -33.73 28.96 26.74
C LEU A 12 -32.98 29.14 25.44
N ILE A 13 -33.04 30.34 24.86
CA ILE A 13 -32.34 30.63 23.59
C ILE A 13 -30.84 30.65 23.78
N THR A 14 -30.35 31.19 24.90
CA THR A 14 -28.91 31.19 25.18
C THR A 14 -28.38 29.79 25.43
N PHE A 15 -29.18 28.90 25.99
CA PHE A 15 -28.76 27.53 26.25
C PHE A 15 -28.62 26.71 24.92
N ILE A 16 -29.53 26.95 23.99
CA ILE A 16 -29.52 26.28 22.68
C ILE A 16 -28.31 26.72 21.85
N ALA A 17 -27.92 27.99 21.93
CA ALA A 17 -26.76 28.52 21.22
C ALA A 17 -25.43 27.91 21.70
N LEU A 18 -25.33 27.60 22.99
CA LEU A 18 -24.13 26.97 23.55
C LEU A 18 -23.94 25.52 23.13
N VAL A 19 -25.05 24.82 22.89
CA VAL A 19 -24.98 23.41 22.47
C VAL A 19 -24.52 23.27 21.02
N VAL A 20 -24.85 24.24 20.18
CA VAL A 20 -24.45 24.18 18.74
C VAL A 20 -22.96 24.40 18.54
N VAL A 21 -22.31 25.18 19.39
CA VAL A 21 -20.87 25.43 19.29
C VAL A 21 -20.04 24.20 19.69
N ALA A 22 -20.57 23.37 20.57
CA ALA A 22 -19.87 22.18 21.02
C ALA A 22 -19.78 21.07 19.91
N CYS A 23 -20.71 21.08 18.97
CA CYS A 23 -20.72 20.08 17.91
C CYS A 23 -19.74 20.40 16.77
N SER A 24 -19.28 21.62 16.65
CA SER A 24 -18.37 22.00 15.56
C SER A 24 -16.91 21.62 15.80
N SER A 25 -16.57 21.29 17.04
CA SER A 25 -15.20 20.90 17.36
C SER A 25 -14.86 19.43 17.05
N VAL A 26 -15.88 18.62 16.80
CA VAL A 26 -15.69 17.19 16.52
C VAL A 26 -15.23 16.96 15.10
N ASN A 27 -15.48 17.88 14.20
CA ASN A 27 -15.12 17.72 12.78
C ASN A 27 -13.63 17.86 12.50
N ASN A 28 -12.88 18.41 13.43
CA ASN A 28 -11.45 18.58 13.24
C ASN A 28 -10.64 17.31 13.53
N GLU A 29 -11.22 16.38 14.23
CA GLU A 29 -10.53 15.13 14.55
C GLU A 29 -10.46 14.18 13.35
N ASN A 30 -11.37 14.30 12.41
CA ASN A 30 -11.38 13.47 11.22
C ASN A 30 -10.22 13.78 10.27
N VAL A 31 -9.65 14.95 10.35
CA VAL A 31 -8.52 15.36 9.51
C VAL A 31 -7.24 14.68 9.96
N ILE A 32 -7.14 14.33 11.22
CA ILE A 32 -5.94 13.69 11.78
C ILE A 32 -5.82 12.24 11.32
N GLU A 33 -6.95 11.60 11.04
CA GLU A 33 -6.94 10.22 10.56
C GLU A 33 -6.33 10.06 9.17
N GLU A 34 -6.38 11.08 8.35
CA GLU A 34 -5.77 11.04 7.03
C GLU A 34 -4.25 10.97 7.08
N GLU A 35 -3.66 11.54 8.12
CA GLU A 35 -2.21 11.47 8.30
C GLU A 35 -1.71 10.06 8.59
N VAL A 36 -2.57 9.22 9.14
CA VAL A 36 -2.22 7.83 9.44
C VAL A 36 -1.98 7.04 8.16
N TYR A 37 -2.62 7.39 7.06
CA TYR A 37 -2.41 6.71 5.79
C TYR A 37 -1.02 6.97 5.21
N GLU A 38 -0.47 8.13 5.46
CA GLU A 38 0.87 8.44 5.00
C GLU A 38 1.93 7.58 5.69
N ILE A 39 1.65 7.15 6.92
CA ILE A 39 2.56 6.29 7.66
C ILE A 39 2.60 4.88 7.06
N GLU A 40 1.51 4.44 6.46
CA GLU A 40 1.47 3.15 5.79
C GLU A 40 2.31 3.13 4.52
N ASP A 41 2.45 4.26 3.87
CA ASP A 41 3.29 4.39 2.68
C ASP A 41 4.78 4.26 3.00
N VAL A 42 5.14 4.41 4.24
CA VAL A 42 6.51 4.22 4.72
C VAL A 42 6.84 2.74 4.91
N VAL A 43 5.88 1.84 4.72
CA VAL A 43 6.11 0.41 4.81
C VAL A 43 7.21 0.01 3.83
N GLN A 44 8.22 -0.59 4.37
CA GLN A 44 9.44 -0.95 3.68
C GLN A 44 9.17 -1.72 2.40
N THR A 45 9.68 -1.20 1.32
CA THR A 45 9.78 -1.92 0.07
C THR A 45 11.12 -2.62 0.04
N ASN A 46 11.09 -3.93 0.04
CA ASN A 46 12.30 -4.72 -0.15
C ASN A 46 12.58 -4.82 -1.64
N ALA A 47 13.84 -4.67 -2.01
CA ALA A 47 14.27 -4.78 -3.38
C ALA A 47 15.33 -5.86 -3.53
N ALA A 48 15.36 -6.50 -4.68
CA ALA A 48 16.38 -7.48 -5.04
C ALA A 48 16.83 -7.26 -6.46
N VAL A 49 18.09 -7.55 -6.74
CA VAL A 49 18.64 -7.51 -8.08
C VAL A 49 19.12 -8.90 -8.46
N TYR A 50 18.65 -9.38 -9.58
CA TYR A 50 19.03 -10.67 -10.14
C TYR A 50 19.77 -10.48 -11.46
N SER A 51 20.61 -11.43 -11.79
CA SER A 51 21.20 -11.54 -13.12
C SER A 51 20.50 -12.69 -13.86
N CYS A 52 19.87 -12.38 -14.97
CA CYS A 52 19.14 -13.32 -15.81
C CYS A 52 19.75 -13.30 -17.21
N ASN A 53 20.48 -14.33 -17.60
CA ASN A 53 21.25 -14.37 -18.86
C ASN A 53 22.15 -13.14 -19.02
N ASP A 54 22.86 -12.77 -17.96
CA ASP A 54 23.75 -11.60 -17.92
C ASP A 54 23.03 -10.26 -18.04
N LYS A 55 21.70 -10.25 -17.95
CA LYS A 55 20.89 -9.04 -17.94
C LYS A 55 20.35 -8.77 -16.54
N PRO A 56 20.32 -7.52 -16.09
CA PRO A 56 19.80 -7.20 -14.77
C PRO A 56 18.28 -7.29 -14.72
N LEU A 57 17.78 -7.86 -13.64
CA LEU A 57 16.37 -7.85 -13.29
C LEU A 57 16.22 -7.18 -11.93
N ASN A 58 15.53 -6.07 -11.88
CA ASN A 58 15.21 -5.40 -10.62
C ASN A 58 13.83 -5.83 -10.15
N VAL A 59 13.74 -6.24 -8.89
CA VAL A 59 12.49 -6.70 -8.29
C VAL A 59 12.21 -5.87 -7.05
N TYR A 60 11.03 -5.29 -6.98
CA TYR A 60 10.55 -4.55 -5.82
C TYR A 60 9.36 -5.28 -5.23
N PHE A 61 9.46 -5.63 -3.95
CA PHE A 61 8.41 -6.37 -3.26
C PHE A 61 7.52 -5.42 -2.46
N HIS A 62 6.23 -5.45 -2.72
CA HIS A 62 5.21 -4.64 -2.06
C HIS A 62 4.14 -5.56 -1.47
N GLY A 63 4.45 -6.18 -0.34
CA GLY A 63 3.53 -7.14 0.27
C GLY A 63 3.31 -8.36 -0.63
N GLU A 64 2.10 -8.53 -1.11
CA GLU A 64 1.74 -9.65 -1.98
C GLU A 64 1.98 -9.42 -3.46
N ARG A 65 2.59 -8.29 -3.79
CA ARG A 65 2.89 -7.93 -5.18
C ARG A 65 4.39 -7.80 -5.38
N ALA A 66 4.80 -8.03 -6.60
CA ALA A 66 6.17 -7.77 -7.04
C ALA A 66 6.13 -6.93 -8.30
N GLU A 67 7.00 -5.94 -8.34
CA GLU A 67 7.22 -5.12 -9.52
C GLU A 67 8.56 -5.49 -10.11
N LEU A 68 8.56 -6.01 -11.32
CA LEU A 68 9.75 -6.44 -12.03
C LEU A 68 10.09 -5.45 -13.14
N ILE A 69 11.32 -4.97 -13.15
CA ILE A 69 11.83 -4.17 -14.25
C ILE A 69 12.73 -5.07 -15.08
N TRP A 70 12.23 -5.47 -16.23
CA TRP A 70 12.87 -6.36 -17.16
C TRP A 70 12.90 -5.77 -18.57
N GLU A 71 14.07 -5.68 -19.16
CA GLU A 71 14.27 -5.11 -20.50
C GLU A 71 13.63 -3.72 -20.67
N ASN A 72 13.80 -2.85 -19.67
CA ASN A 72 13.25 -1.49 -19.62
C ASN A 72 11.72 -1.41 -19.54
N LYS A 73 11.07 -2.51 -19.21
CA LYS A 73 9.62 -2.56 -18.98
C LYS A 73 9.32 -2.94 -17.56
N THR A 74 8.29 -2.34 -17.02
CA THR A 74 7.79 -2.63 -15.67
C THR A 74 6.65 -3.62 -15.76
N HIS A 75 6.75 -4.71 -15.01
CA HIS A 75 5.74 -5.76 -14.94
C HIS A 75 5.26 -5.89 -13.50
N LEU A 76 3.95 -5.89 -13.31
CA LEU A 76 3.34 -6.11 -12.00
C LEU A 76 2.86 -7.56 -11.89
N LEU A 77 3.34 -8.25 -10.86
CA LEU A 77 3.02 -9.64 -10.60
C LEU A 77 2.39 -9.76 -9.22
N ASN A 78 1.51 -10.73 -9.07
CA ASN A 78 0.87 -11.04 -7.80
C ASN A 78 1.44 -12.33 -7.24
N ASN A 79 1.54 -12.40 -5.92
CA ASN A 79 1.96 -13.61 -5.24
C ASN A 79 0.99 -14.74 -5.52
N ALA A 80 1.54 -15.89 -5.85
CA ALA A 80 0.79 -17.12 -6.05
C ALA A 80 1.30 -18.19 -5.09
N VAL A 81 0.42 -19.09 -4.71
CA VAL A 81 0.79 -20.19 -3.81
C VAL A 81 1.72 -21.15 -4.54
N SER A 82 2.88 -21.42 -3.95
CA SER A 82 3.86 -22.35 -4.50
C SER A 82 4.37 -23.27 -3.39
N ALA A 83 4.52 -24.54 -3.72
CA ALA A 83 5.05 -25.53 -2.79
C ALA A 83 6.57 -25.42 -2.60
N SER A 84 7.29 -24.82 -3.52
CA SER A 84 8.76 -24.84 -3.59
C SER A 84 9.43 -23.48 -3.41
N GLY A 85 8.72 -22.46 -2.98
CA GLY A 85 9.27 -21.11 -2.78
C GLY A 85 8.24 -20.03 -3.03
N SER A 86 8.72 -18.83 -3.29
CA SER A 86 7.87 -17.70 -3.63
C SER A 86 7.62 -17.65 -5.12
N SER A 87 6.35 -17.56 -5.49
CA SER A 87 5.94 -17.51 -6.89
C SER A 87 5.10 -16.26 -7.14
N PHE A 88 5.41 -15.55 -8.21
CA PHE A 88 4.71 -14.35 -8.64
C PHE A 88 4.25 -14.50 -10.08
N LEU A 89 2.97 -14.22 -10.32
CA LEU A 89 2.35 -14.36 -11.62
C LEU A 89 1.82 -13.03 -12.13
N GLY A 90 2.13 -12.71 -13.37
CA GLY A 90 1.63 -11.55 -14.09
C GLY A 90 1.02 -11.95 -15.42
N GLU A 91 0.64 -10.96 -16.22
CA GLU A 91 0.01 -11.19 -17.52
C GLU A 91 0.98 -11.80 -18.54
N SER A 92 2.22 -11.34 -18.54
CA SER A 92 3.20 -11.74 -19.54
C SER A 92 4.44 -12.43 -18.96
N LEU A 93 4.64 -12.33 -17.65
CA LEU A 93 5.79 -12.92 -16.96
C LEU A 93 5.34 -13.67 -15.73
N SER A 94 6.09 -14.71 -15.38
CA SER A 94 6.06 -15.32 -14.07
C SER A 94 7.46 -15.40 -13.49
N PHE A 95 7.57 -15.30 -12.18
CA PHE A 95 8.84 -15.27 -11.50
C PHE A 95 8.79 -16.17 -10.26
N VAL A 96 9.58 -17.21 -10.25
CA VAL A 96 9.64 -18.20 -9.16
C VAL A 96 10.99 -18.11 -8.48
N ILE A 97 10.99 -17.83 -7.19
CA ILE A 97 12.21 -17.68 -6.40
C ILE A 97 12.42 -18.92 -5.55
N GLN A 98 13.62 -19.49 -5.62
CA GLN A 98 14.06 -20.62 -4.82
C GLN A 98 15.43 -20.30 -4.23
N ASN A 99 15.47 -19.82 -3.00
CA ASN A 99 16.68 -19.37 -2.32
C ASN A 99 17.40 -18.24 -3.12
N GLU A 100 18.62 -18.47 -3.54
CA GLU A 100 19.41 -17.51 -4.30
C GLU A 100 19.19 -17.59 -5.80
N LYS A 101 18.37 -18.52 -6.24
CA LYS A 101 18.06 -18.74 -7.66
C LYS A 101 16.61 -18.41 -7.93
N ALA A 102 16.35 -18.00 -9.16
CA ALA A 102 14.99 -17.75 -9.60
C ALA A 102 14.85 -18.12 -11.07
N VAL A 103 13.60 -18.33 -11.48
CA VAL A 103 13.27 -18.61 -12.89
C VAL A 103 12.27 -17.56 -13.35
N LEU A 104 12.64 -16.83 -14.39
CA LEU A 104 11.77 -15.91 -15.08
C LEU A 104 11.20 -16.62 -16.31
N SER A 105 9.87 -16.73 -16.38
CA SER A 105 9.20 -17.36 -17.52
C SER A 105 8.40 -16.33 -18.29
N THR A 106 8.50 -16.38 -19.60
CA THR A 106 7.73 -15.50 -20.49
C THR A 106 6.45 -16.20 -20.95
N GLN A 107 5.54 -15.43 -21.49
CA GLN A 107 4.27 -15.94 -22.03
C GLN A 107 4.48 -16.95 -23.16
N SER A 108 5.56 -16.83 -23.89
CA SER A 108 5.92 -17.78 -24.96
C SER A 108 6.46 -19.12 -24.44
N GLY A 109 6.60 -19.27 -23.13
CA GLY A 109 7.13 -20.48 -22.51
C GLY A 109 8.64 -20.50 -22.33
N LYS A 110 9.35 -19.45 -22.71
CA LYS A 110 10.79 -19.33 -22.51
C LYS A 110 11.10 -19.17 -21.01
N LYS A 111 12.01 -19.98 -20.51
CA LYS A 111 12.48 -19.94 -19.12
C LYS A 111 13.89 -19.42 -19.05
N ILE A 112 14.12 -18.45 -18.20
CA ILE A 112 15.42 -17.82 -18.01
C ILE A 112 15.85 -18.05 -16.56
N GLN A 113 17.03 -18.61 -16.38
CA GLN A 113 17.61 -18.82 -15.06
C GLN A 113 18.22 -17.52 -14.56
N CYS A 114 17.89 -17.18 -13.32
CA CYS A 114 18.35 -15.97 -12.66
C CYS A 114 19.11 -16.32 -11.38
N ASN A 115 20.13 -15.54 -11.10
CA ASN A 115 20.89 -15.65 -9.86
C ASN A 115 20.80 -14.34 -9.09
N LEU A 116 20.60 -14.44 -7.79
CA LEU A 116 20.53 -13.29 -6.91
C LEU A 116 21.90 -12.62 -6.81
N LEU A 117 21.97 -11.33 -7.07
CA LEU A 117 23.16 -10.53 -6.91
C LEU A 117 23.19 -9.80 -5.56
N ARG A 118 22.07 -9.18 -5.16
CA ARG A 118 21.95 -8.46 -3.89
C ARG A 118 20.52 -8.27 -3.48
N ILE A 119 20.34 -8.03 -2.19
CA ILE A 119 19.06 -7.63 -1.59
C ILE A 119 19.25 -6.28 -0.93
N ASP A 120 18.37 -5.35 -1.24
CA ASP A 120 18.32 -4.02 -0.65
C ASP A 120 17.06 -3.93 0.22
N SER A 121 17.22 -3.60 1.48
CA SER A 121 16.12 -3.46 2.44
C SER A 121 16.08 -2.08 3.08
#